data_1edfc508d9b704f36cba153b80f7c4aa
#
_entry.id   1edfc508d9b704f36cba153b80f7c4aa
#
_cell.length_a   1.000
_cell.length_b   1.000
_cell.length_c   1.000
_cell.angle_alpha   90.00
_cell.angle_beta   90.00
_cell.angle_gamma   90.00
#
_symmetry.space_group_name_H-M   'P 1'
#
loop_
_entity.id
_entity.type
_entity.pdbx_description
1 polymer ?
#
loop_
_entity_poly.entity_id
_entity_poly.type
_entity_poly.pdbx_seq_one_letter_code
_entity_poly.pdbx_strand_id
1 'polypeptide(L)'
;MNINIQQIKIEFNVTPEIKRYVYIYLIVGEHCYLIDSGVAGAELEVEKYLHGLGKSITDIQGIFLTHAHPDHIGGAAKIKKKSGCKVYASRGEADWIEDIDKQFAKRPIPNFYSLVNESVKLDGILQDGDVLEPEPGITLQVVGTPGHSCDQLSYLLKEKHCVFVGDSIPVKGDIPIWINERESMESLRKLASMKDVDTIYPAWDKTYKKEQITYKINEALELIRTLKEKVNKSKMQATEIETIAELVCEKMGTPEFLKNPLFCRTIESMMLE
;
A
#
# COMPACT_ATOMS: atom_id res chain seq x y z
N MET A 1 5.48 -26.76 -9.34
CA MET A 1 6.49 -25.75 -8.93
C MET A 1 6.29 -25.41 -7.45
N ASN A 2 7.35 -25.24 -6.67
CA ASN A 2 7.20 -24.83 -5.27
C ASN A 2 7.34 -23.30 -5.17
N ILE A 3 6.21 -22.61 -5.11
CA ILE A 3 6.17 -21.14 -4.94
C ILE A 3 6.41 -20.82 -3.46
N ASN A 4 7.36 -19.95 -3.17
CA ASN A 4 7.61 -19.43 -1.83
C ASN A 4 7.32 -17.93 -1.78
N ILE A 5 6.77 -17.43 -0.68
CA ILE A 5 6.51 -16.02 -0.44
C ILE A 5 7.37 -15.57 0.73
N GLN A 6 8.20 -14.56 0.50
CA GLN A 6 9.01 -13.92 1.53
C GLN A 6 8.41 -12.55 1.85
N GLN A 7 8.11 -12.32 3.13
CA GLN A 7 7.75 -11.00 3.63
C GLN A 7 9.04 -10.27 4.03
N ILE A 8 9.35 -9.17 3.37
CA ILE A 8 10.54 -8.36 3.61
C ILE A 8 10.12 -7.09 4.35
N LYS A 9 10.66 -6.89 5.54
CA LYS A 9 10.43 -5.68 6.33
C LYS A 9 11.45 -4.63 5.94
N ILE A 10 10.99 -3.52 5.41
CA ILE A 10 11.82 -2.35 5.08
C ILE A 10 11.61 -1.30 6.17
N GLU A 11 12.63 -1.08 6.98
CA GLU A 11 12.61 -0.05 8.03
C GLU A 11 13.18 1.26 7.50
N PHE A 12 12.55 2.38 7.85
CA PHE A 12 12.97 3.71 7.43
C PHE A 12 12.61 4.78 8.47
N ASN A 13 13.21 5.96 8.34
CA ASN A 13 12.89 7.11 9.18
C ASN A 13 12.04 8.11 8.38
N VAL A 14 10.88 8.46 8.91
CA VAL A 14 10.06 9.58 8.38
C VAL A 14 10.66 10.91 8.84
N THR A 15 11.10 10.98 10.09
CA THR A 15 11.95 12.03 10.66
C THR A 15 13.04 11.36 11.48
N PRO A 16 14.06 12.09 11.99
CA PRO A 16 15.07 11.49 12.86
C PRO A 16 14.50 10.75 14.07
N GLU A 17 13.32 11.19 14.56
CA GLU A 17 12.67 10.65 15.76
C GLU A 17 11.60 9.61 15.45
N ILE A 18 11.06 9.58 14.20
CA ILE A 18 9.94 8.71 13.81
C ILE A 18 10.44 7.61 12.90
N LYS A 19 10.59 6.42 13.46
CA LYS A 19 10.84 5.20 12.69
C LYS A 19 9.55 4.56 12.26
N ARG A 20 9.53 4.12 11.01
CA ARG A 20 8.43 3.36 10.41
C ARG A 20 8.99 2.14 9.69
N TYR A 21 8.11 1.31 9.20
CA TYR A 21 8.45 0.18 8.32
C TYR A 21 7.34 0.01 7.29
N VAL A 22 7.62 -0.71 6.23
CA VAL A 22 6.65 -1.22 5.28
C VAL A 22 7.04 -2.65 4.93
N TYR A 23 6.06 -3.51 4.72
CA TYR A 23 6.30 -4.83 4.17
C TYR A 23 6.15 -4.80 2.65
N ILE A 24 7.15 -5.36 1.98
CA ILE A 24 7.08 -5.75 0.57
C ILE A 24 7.14 -7.27 0.49
N TYR A 25 6.71 -7.84 -0.63
CA TYR A 25 6.62 -9.28 -0.74
C TYR A 25 7.37 -9.79 -1.96
N LEU A 26 8.23 -10.79 -1.75
CA LEU A 26 8.97 -11.46 -2.81
C LEU A 26 8.32 -12.82 -3.08
N ILE A 27 7.77 -13.00 -4.27
CA ILE A 27 7.26 -14.27 -4.78
C ILE A 27 8.43 -14.96 -5.48
N VAL A 28 8.79 -16.15 -5.01
CA VAL A 28 9.92 -16.93 -5.51
C VAL A 28 9.39 -18.19 -6.19
N GLY A 29 9.57 -18.23 -7.50
CA GLY A 29 9.36 -19.39 -8.35
C GLY A 29 10.67 -19.82 -9.04
N GLU A 30 10.65 -20.10 -10.33
CA GLU A 30 11.85 -20.19 -11.14
C GLU A 30 12.56 -18.84 -11.15
N HIS A 31 11.81 -17.76 -11.33
CA HIS A 31 12.24 -16.37 -11.21
C HIS A 31 11.65 -15.74 -9.93
N CYS A 32 11.89 -14.46 -9.76
CA CYS A 32 11.42 -13.68 -8.61
C CYS A 32 10.55 -12.51 -9.06
N TYR A 33 9.53 -12.22 -8.26
CA TYR A 33 8.59 -11.11 -8.50
C TYR A 33 8.34 -10.35 -7.20
N LEU A 34 8.31 -9.04 -7.29
CA LEU A 34 8.02 -8.18 -6.13
C LEU A 34 6.60 -7.63 -6.19
N ILE A 35 5.94 -7.63 -5.05
CA ILE A 35 4.78 -6.78 -4.78
C ILE A 35 5.28 -5.63 -3.94
N ASP A 36 5.22 -4.43 -4.51
CA ASP A 36 5.85 -3.20 -4.04
C ASP A 36 7.38 -3.29 -3.96
N SER A 37 8.03 -2.17 -3.68
CA SER A 37 9.48 -2.04 -3.71
C SER A 37 10.09 -1.34 -2.49
N GLY A 38 9.25 -0.94 -1.52
CA GLY A 38 9.71 -0.21 -0.35
C GLY A 38 10.14 1.22 -0.65
N VAL A 39 10.94 1.79 0.24
CA VAL A 39 11.52 3.13 0.11
C VAL A 39 12.84 3.10 -0.70
N ALA A 40 13.37 4.28 -1.03
CA ALA A 40 14.69 4.40 -1.62
C ALA A 40 15.76 3.73 -0.74
N GLY A 41 16.60 2.89 -1.34
CA GLY A 41 17.58 2.06 -0.63
C GLY A 41 17.09 0.65 -0.29
N ALA A 42 15.81 0.35 -0.46
CA ALA A 42 15.25 -0.98 -0.19
C ALA A 42 15.84 -2.08 -1.08
N GLU A 43 16.41 -1.73 -2.24
CA GLU A 43 17.12 -2.69 -3.10
C GLU A 43 18.22 -3.45 -2.36
N LEU A 44 18.84 -2.86 -1.35
CA LEU A 44 19.90 -3.51 -0.57
C LEU A 44 19.35 -4.65 0.32
N GLU A 45 18.19 -4.43 0.94
CA GLU A 45 17.53 -5.48 1.73
C GLU A 45 16.98 -6.58 0.81
N VAL A 46 16.43 -6.21 -0.36
CA VAL A 46 15.98 -7.17 -1.37
C VAL A 46 17.15 -8.05 -1.82
N GLU A 47 18.31 -7.48 -2.15
CA GLU A 47 19.51 -8.23 -2.53
C GLU A 47 19.96 -9.20 -1.43
N LYS A 48 19.93 -8.77 -0.18
CA LYS A 48 20.29 -9.61 0.97
C LYS A 48 19.34 -10.81 1.12
N TYR A 49 18.02 -10.60 0.99
CA TYR A 49 17.06 -11.70 1.01
C TYR A 49 17.26 -12.66 -0.16
N LEU A 50 17.45 -12.14 -1.37
CA LEU A 50 17.74 -12.97 -2.56
C LEU A 50 19.00 -13.80 -2.37
N HIS A 51 20.08 -13.19 -1.89
CA HIS A 51 21.33 -13.90 -1.63
C HIS A 51 21.15 -15.04 -0.61
N GLY A 52 20.35 -14.82 0.44
CA GLY A 52 19.99 -15.87 1.41
C GLY A 52 19.22 -17.06 0.80
N LEU A 53 18.60 -16.85 -0.36
CA LEU A 53 17.87 -17.86 -1.13
C LEU A 53 18.70 -18.47 -2.27
N GLY A 54 19.98 -18.09 -2.41
CA GLY A 54 20.83 -18.50 -3.52
C GLY A 54 20.43 -17.85 -4.85
N LYS A 55 19.73 -16.70 -4.79
CA LYS A 55 19.28 -15.91 -5.92
C LYS A 55 20.03 -14.56 -5.97
N SER A 56 19.84 -13.82 -7.05
CA SER A 56 20.44 -12.51 -7.27
C SER A 56 19.38 -11.48 -7.69
N ILE A 57 19.75 -10.22 -7.71
CA ILE A 57 18.83 -9.15 -8.15
C ILE A 57 18.39 -9.35 -9.61
N THR A 58 19.21 -9.99 -10.45
CA THR A 58 18.88 -10.29 -11.85
C THR A 58 17.84 -11.39 -12.02
N ASP A 59 17.54 -12.15 -10.98
CA ASP A 59 16.42 -13.12 -10.99
C ASP A 59 15.06 -12.43 -10.87
N ILE A 60 15.00 -11.15 -10.48
CA ILE A 60 13.75 -10.39 -10.46
C ILE A 60 13.33 -10.07 -11.90
N GLN A 61 12.15 -10.54 -12.30
CA GLN A 61 11.59 -10.32 -13.63
C GLN A 61 10.43 -9.31 -13.64
N GLY A 62 9.82 -9.04 -12.48
CA GLY A 62 8.73 -8.09 -12.40
C GLY A 62 8.53 -7.47 -11.02
N ILE A 63 8.07 -6.22 -11.03
CA ILE A 63 7.57 -5.50 -9.85
C ILE A 63 6.13 -5.11 -10.14
N PHE A 64 5.23 -5.50 -9.26
CA PHE A 64 3.81 -5.18 -9.30
C PHE A 64 3.51 -4.18 -8.17
N LEU A 65 3.36 -2.91 -8.52
CA LEU A 65 3.11 -1.85 -7.56
C LEU A 65 1.63 -1.79 -7.20
N THR A 66 1.34 -1.72 -5.90
CA THR A 66 -0.05 -1.57 -5.44
C THR A 66 -0.56 -0.17 -5.67
N HIS A 67 0.25 0.84 -5.38
CA HIS A 67 -0.06 2.26 -5.56
C HIS A 67 1.21 3.12 -5.54
N ALA A 68 1.06 4.44 -5.76
CA ALA A 68 2.16 5.35 -5.99
C ALA A 68 2.82 5.94 -4.73
N HIS A 69 2.43 5.56 -3.50
CA HIS A 69 3.03 6.19 -2.33
C HIS A 69 4.53 5.89 -2.21
N PRO A 70 5.35 6.84 -1.68
CA PRO A 70 6.81 6.76 -1.72
C PRO A 70 7.43 5.51 -1.09
N ASP A 71 6.77 4.98 -0.07
CA ASP A 71 7.19 3.78 0.65
C ASP A 71 6.82 2.47 -0.04
N HIS A 72 6.13 2.55 -1.18
CA HIS A 72 5.82 1.41 -2.07
C HIS A 72 6.63 1.44 -3.36
N ILE A 73 6.97 2.64 -3.87
CA ILE A 73 7.64 2.79 -5.16
C ILE A 73 9.13 3.13 -5.06
N GLY A 74 9.63 3.49 -3.87
CA GLY A 74 10.95 4.12 -3.69
C GLY A 74 12.14 3.27 -4.13
N GLY A 75 12.06 1.95 -4.04
CA GLY A 75 13.10 1.02 -4.51
C GLY A 75 13.02 0.67 -6.00
N ALA A 76 11.86 0.91 -6.65
CA ALA A 76 11.55 0.37 -7.97
C ALA A 76 12.55 0.76 -9.07
N ALA A 77 12.95 2.03 -9.12
CA ALA A 77 13.87 2.53 -10.13
C ALA A 77 15.24 1.82 -10.07
N LYS A 78 15.80 1.69 -8.87
CA LYS A 78 17.09 1.03 -8.67
C LYS A 78 17.03 -0.47 -8.87
N ILE A 79 15.96 -1.12 -8.41
CA ILE A 79 15.74 -2.56 -8.65
C ILE A 79 15.64 -2.80 -10.16
N LYS A 80 14.80 -2.04 -10.87
CA LYS A 80 14.67 -2.14 -12.34
C LYS A 80 16.02 -1.92 -13.05
N LYS A 81 16.79 -0.92 -12.64
CA LYS A 81 18.10 -0.64 -13.23
C LYS A 81 19.09 -1.78 -13.06
N LYS A 82 19.06 -2.47 -11.90
CA LYS A 82 19.98 -3.58 -11.60
C LYS A 82 19.53 -4.91 -12.23
N SER A 83 18.23 -5.18 -12.26
CA SER A 83 17.68 -6.46 -12.71
C SER A 83 17.27 -6.48 -14.17
N GLY A 84 16.90 -5.31 -14.74
CA GLY A 84 16.23 -5.24 -16.04
C GLY A 84 14.76 -5.64 -16.00
N CYS A 85 14.16 -5.81 -14.81
CA CYS A 85 12.78 -6.27 -14.64
C CYS A 85 11.75 -5.27 -15.21
N LYS A 86 10.55 -5.77 -15.45
CA LYS A 86 9.39 -4.95 -15.81
C LYS A 86 8.69 -4.40 -14.59
N VAL A 87 8.11 -3.20 -14.69
CA VAL A 87 7.35 -2.55 -13.62
C VAL A 87 5.93 -2.29 -14.09
N TYR A 88 4.97 -2.69 -13.27
CA TYR A 88 3.56 -2.61 -13.55
C TYR A 88 2.82 -1.87 -12.44
N ALA A 89 1.83 -1.05 -12.83
CA ALA A 89 0.93 -0.37 -11.91
C ALA A 89 -0.40 -0.06 -12.61
N SER A 90 -1.36 0.51 -11.87
CA SER A 90 -2.61 1.00 -12.44
C SER A 90 -2.43 2.30 -13.23
N ARG A 91 -3.44 2.62 -14.06
CA ARG A 91 -3.45 3.86 -14.86
C ARG A 91 -3.50 5.10 -13.98
N GLY A 92 -4.31 5.10 -12.94
CA GLY A 92 -4.50 6.25 -12.07
C GLY A 92 -3.26 6.60 -11.23
N GLU A 93 -2.40 5.61 -10.97
CA GLU A 93 -1.16 5.80 -10.20
C GLU A 93 0.06 6.16 -11.09
N ALA A 94 -0.01 5.92 -12.40
CA ALA A 94 1.12 6.01 -13.32
C ALA A 94 1.79 7.40 -13.32
N ASP A 95 1.00 8.47 -13.28
CA ASP A 95 1.50 9.85 -13.36
C ASP A 95 2.44 10.20 -12.20
N TRP A 96 2.18 9.67 -11.01
CA TRP A 96 2.99 9.88 -9.81
C TRP A 96 4.21 8.95 -9.74
N ILE A 97 4.11 7.76 -10.31
CA ILE A 97 5.21 6.80 -10.38
C ILE A 97 6.26 7.24 -11.40
N GLU A 98 5.79 7.74 -12.54
CA GLU A 98 6.67 8.21 -13.64
C GLU A 98 7.18 9.64 -13.47
N ASP A 99 6.60 10.39 -12.51
CA ASP A 99 7.00 11.77 -12.18
C ASP A 99 6.80 12.04 -10.68
N ILE A 100 7.83 11.76 -9.88
CA ILE A 100 7.77 11.94 -8.41
C ILE A 100 7.69 13.41 -8.01
N ASP A 101 8.13 14.35 -8.86
CA ASP A 101 8.02 15.78 -8.57
C ASP A 101 6.57 16.25 -8.67
N LYS A 102 5.79 15.70 -9.61
CA LYS A 102 4.33 15.89 -9.64
C LYS A 102 3.67 15.33 -8.38
N GLN A 103 4.09 14.15 -7.93
CA GLN A 103 3.58 13.58 -6.70
C GLN A 103 3.86 14.49 -5.51
N PHE A 104 5.11 14.94 -5.37
CA PHE A 104 5.49 15.87 -4.29
C PHE A 104 4.69 17.18 -4.33
N ALA A 105 4.52 17.75 -5.52
CA ALA A 105 3.75 18.98 -5.69
C ALA A 105 2.26 18.84 -5.24
N LYS A 106 1.68 17.66 -5.46
CA LYS A 106 0.28 17.36 -5.08
C LYS A 106 0.12 16.82 -3.66
N ARG A 107 1.13 16.10 -3.16
CA ARG A 107 1.10 15.44 -1.86
C ARG A 107 2.44 15.62 -1.14
N PRO A 108 2.78 16.85 -0.73
CA PRO A 108 4.01 17.10 0.01
C PRO A 108 3.94 16.39 1.38
N ILE A 109 4.97 15.61 1.68
CA ILE A 109 5.19 14.99 3.01
C ILE A 109 6.64 15.23 3.45
N PRO A 110 6.90 15.25 4.76
CA PRO A 110 8.26 15.36 5.27
C PRO A 110 9.18 14.28 4.70
N ASN A 111 10.41 14.64 4.36
CA ASN A 111 11.44 13.74 3.85
C ASN A 111 11.04 12.91 2.60
N PHE A 112 10.14 13.43 1.77
CA PHE A 112 9.64 12.76 0.57
C PHE A 112 10.77 12.16 -0.28
N TYR A 113 11.77 12.96 -0.64
CA TYR A 113 12.89 12.52 -1.48
C TYR A 113 13.87 11.57 -0.79
N SER A 114 13.78 11.39 0.52
CA SER A 114 14.46 10.30 1.22
C SER A 114 13.72 8.98 1.11
N LEU A 115 12.42 9.03 0.84
CA LEU A 115 11.57 7.83 0.66
C LEU A 115 11.54 7.39 -0.80
N VAL A 116 11.51 8.35 -1.75
CA VAL A 116 11.57 8.09 -3.20
C VAL A 116 12.41 9.16 -3.86
N ASN A 117 13.48 8.79 -4.56
CA ASN A 117 14.45 9.72 -5.13
C ASN A 117 14.65 9.59 -6.64
N GLU A 118 14.00 8.63 -7.27
CA GLU A 118 14.00 8.43 -8.72
C GLU A 118 12.60 8.00 -9.19
N SER A 119 12.14 8.61 -10.28
CA SER A 119 10.96 8.14 -11.02
C SER A 119 11.26 6.83 -11.75
N VAL A 120 10.26 6.00 -11.97
CA VAL A 120 10.42 4.77 -12.74
C VAL A 120 9.37 4.69 -13.87
N LYS A 121 9.83 4.35 -15.06
CA LYS A 121 8.93 4.13 -16.21
C LYS A 121 8.23 2.79 -16.08
N LEU A 122 6.92 2.81 -16.24
CA LEU A 122 6.09 1.61 -16.28
C LEU A 122 6.23 0.88 -17.60
N ASP A 123 6.28 -0.44 -17.55
CA ASP A 123 6.31 -1.31 -18.72
C ASP A 123 4.91 -1.84 -19.09
N GLY A 124 3.97 -1.74 -18.17
CA GLY A 124 2.58 -2.11 -18.41
C GLY A 124 1.62 -1.49 -17.41
N ILE A 125 0.41 -1.28 -17.89
CA ILE A 125 -0.71 -0.77 -17.08
C ILE A 125 -1.66 -1.90 -16.80
N LEU A 126 -2.06 -2.03 -15.54
CA LEU A 126 -2.97 -3.05 -15.04
C LEU A 126 -4.28 -2.42 -14.58
N GLN A 127 -5.34 -3.21 -14.64
CA GLN A 127 -6.67 -2.84 -14.17
C GLN A 127 -7.35 -3.98 -13.43
N ASP A 128 -8.41 -3.66 -12.71
CA ASP A 128 -9.25 -4.65 -12.02
C ASP A 128 -9.72 -5.76 -12.98
N GLY A 129 -9.52 -7.00 -12.57
CA GLY A 129 -9.89 -8.19 -13.31
C GLY A 129 -8.81 -8.75 -14.24
N ASP A 130 -7.73 -8.04 -14.50
CA ASP A 130 -6.61 -8.57 -15.29
C ASP A 130 -6.04 -9.85 -14.64
N VAL A 131 -5.61 -10.77 -15.49
CA VAL A 131 -4.94 -12.01 -15.05
C VAL A 131 -3.61 -12.12 -15.77
N LEU A 132 -2.56 -12.20 -14.99
CA LEU A 132 -1.18 -12.30 -15.45
C LEU A 132 -0.62 -13.68 -15.12
N GLU A 133 0.18 -14.23 -16.01
CA GLU A 133 0.99 -15.42 -15.77
C GLU A 133 2.46 -15.05 -16.01
N PRO A 134 3.14 -14.43 -15.01
CA PRO A 134 4.52 -13.98 -15.15
C PRO A 134 5.49 -15.10 -15.49
N GLU A 135 5.20 -16.31 -15.01
CA GLU A 135 5.83 -17.56 -15.41
C GLU A 135 4.84 -18.72 -15.24
N PRO A 136 5.05 -19.90 -15.91
CA PRO A 136 4.16 -21.02 -15.77
C PRO A 136 3.96 -21.45 -14.31
N GLY A 137 2.71 -21.47 -13.85
CA GLY A 137 2.32 -21.85 -12.49
C GLY A 137 2.41 -20.74 -11.45
N ILE A 138 2.58 -19.48 -11.87
CA ILE A 138 2.34 -18.28 -11.05
C ILE A 138 1.27 -17.43 -11.72
N THR A 139 0.08 -17.43 -11.15
CA THR A 139 -1.06 -16.66 -11.66
C THR A 139 -1.40 -15.52 -10.70
N LEU A 140 -1.20 -14.28 -11.14
CA LEU A 140 -1.60 -13.09 -10.42
C LEU A 140 -2.90 -12.53 -11.02
N GLN A 141 -3.96 -12.52 -10.24
CA GLN A 141 -5.19 -11.81 -10.60
C GLN A 141 -5.18 -10.43 -9.94
N VAL A 142 -5.39 -9.41 -10.75
CA VAL A 142 -5.47 -8.02 -10.30
C VAL A 142 -6.85 -7.74 -9.73
N VAL A 143 -6.89 -7.12 -8.57
CA VAL A 143 -8.10 -6.76 -7.85
C VAL A 143 -8.05 -5.27 -7.53
N GLY A 144 -8.89 -4.45 -8.14
CA GLY A 144 -8.99 -3.03 -7.82
C GLY A 144 -9.49 -2.83 -6.39
N THR A 145 -8.72 -2.08 -5.61
CA THR A 145 -9.03 -1.75 -4.21
C THR A 145 -8.77 -0.26 -3.94
N PRO A 146 -9.44 0.66 -4.69
CA PRO A 146 -9.27 2.10 -4.52
C PRO A 146 -9.78 2.58 -3.16
N GLY A 147 -9.44 3.82 -2.82
CA GLY A 147 -9.89 4.51 -1.62
C GLY A 147 -8.74 5.01 -0.75
N HIS A 148 -7.71 4.19 -0.46
CA HIS A 148 -6.47 4.65 0.14
C HIS A 148 -5.69 5.54 -0.84
N SER A 149 -5.61 5.14 -2.08
CA SER A 149 -5.19 5.95 -3.24
C SER A 149 -6.22 5.82 -4.36
N CYS A 150 -6.06 6.61 -5.44
CA CYS A 150 -7.10 6.78 -6.44
C CYS A 150 -7.39 5.52 -7.27
N ASP A 151 -6.40 4.67 -7.47
CA ASP A 151 -6.51 3.49 -8.35
C ASP A 151 -5.65 2.33 -7.80
N GLN A 152 -5.65 2.16 -6.47
CA GLN A 152 -4.88 1.11 -5.81
C GLN A 152 -5.30 -0.27 -6.29
N LEU A 153 -4.30 -1.13 -6.48
CA LEU A 153 -4.46 -2.53 -6.83
C LEU A 153 -4.05 -3.44 -5.67
N SER A 154 -4.75 -4.55 -5.58
CA SER A 154 -4.33 -5.74 -4.82
C SER A 154 -4.04 -6.87 -5.79
N TYR A 155 -3.23 -7.85 -5.38
CA TYR A 155 -2.80 -8.96 -6.23
C TYR A 155 -3.12 -10.29 -5.57
N LEU A 156 -4.03 -11.07 -6.16
CA LEU A 156 -4.34 -12.43 -5.72
C LEU A 156 -3.41 -13.42 -6.41
N LEU A 157 -2.56 -14.09 -5.65
CA LEU A 157 -1.76 -15.24 -6.10
C LEU A 157 -2.60 -16.51 -5.96
N LYS A 158 -3.12 -17.01 -7.09
CA LYS A 158 -4.11 -18.09 -7.11
C LYS A 158 -3.59 -19.38 -6.51
N GLU A 159 -2.38 -19.80 -6.84
CA GLU A 159 -1.79 -21.06 -6.40
C GLU A 159 -1.50 -21.13 -4.89
N LYS A 160 -1.54 -19.98 -4.23
CA LYS A 160 -1.32 -19.85 -2.78
C LYS A 160 -2.55 -19.37 -2.01
N HIS A 161 -3.67 -19.16 -2.70
CA HIS A 161 -4.89 -18.66 -2.08
C HIS A 161 -4.65 -17.44 -1.19
N CYS A 162 -3.82 -16.49 -1.68
CA CYS A 162 -3.43 -15.33 -0.89
C CYS A 162 -3.49 -14.05 -1.69
N VAL A 163 -3.79 -12.94 -1.01
CA VAL A 163 -3.89 -11.61 -1.61
C VAL A 163 -2.97 -10.62 -0.92
N PHE A 164 -2.20 -9.89 -1.71
CA PHE A 164 -1.38 -8.74 -1.29
C PHE A 164 -2.22 -7.49 -1.47
N VAL A 165 -2.45 -6.76 -0.39
CA VAL A 165 -3.48 -5.71 -0.36
C VAL A 165 -2.92 -4.29 -0.21
N GLY A 166 -1.59 -4.13 -0.20
CA GLY A 166 -0.97 -2.82 0.04
C GLY A 166 -1.56 -2.19 1.31
N ASP A 167 -2.08 -0.99 1.16
CA ASP A 167 -2.63 -0.16 2.24
C ASP A 167 -4.16 -0.16 2.31
N SER A 168 -4.84 -1.10 1.62
CA SER A 168 -6.30 -1.15 1.59
C SER A 168 -6.96 -1.36 2.96
N ILE A 169 -6.23 -1.93 3.92
CA ILE A 169 -6.76 -2.24 5.26
C ILE A 169 -6.14 -1.28 6.28
N PRO A 170 -6.87 -0.25 6.72
CA PRO A 170 -6.38 0.66 7.75
C PRO A 170 -6.16 -0.07 9.08
N VAL A 171 -5.09 0.31 9.79
CA VAL A 171 -4.66 -0.32 11.04
C VAL A 171 -5.20 0.49 12.22
N LYS A 172 -5.91 -0.17 13.12
CA LYS A 172 -6.40 0.46 14.35
C LYS A 172 -5.23 0.92 15.23
N GLY A 173 -5.26 2.19 15.62
CA GLY A 173 -4.19 2.81 16.42
C GLY A 173 -3.08 3.43 15.59
N ASP A 174 -3.09 3.27 14.27
CA ASP A 174 -2.25 4.03 13.34
C ASP A 174 -3.05 5.15 12.68
N ILE A 175 -2.35 6.08 12.02
CA ILE A 175 -2.96 7.21 11.31
C ILE A 175 -3.82 6.67 10.16
N PRO A 176 -5.12 6.92 10.17
CA PRO A 176 -5.99 6.50 9.09
C PRO A 176 -5.74 7.38 7.85
N ILE A 177 -5.41 6.75 6.73
CA ILE A 177 -5.10 7.44 5.47
C ILE A 177 -5.96 6.84 4.36
N TRP A 178 -6.84 7.67 3.79
CA TRP A 178 -7.57 7.43 2.55
C TRP A 178 -7.98 8.74 1.90
N ILE A 179 -8.24 8.70 0.61
CA ILE A 179 -8.70 9.84 -0.17
C ILE A 179 -10.18 9.73 -0.53
N ASN A 180 -10.76 8.55 -0.37
CA ASN A 180 -12.17 8.28 -0.62
C ASN A 180 -12.67 7.23 0.37
N GLU A 181 -13.51 7.66 1.33
CA GLU A 181 -14.07 6.80 2.37
C GLU A 181 -14.94 5.68 1.78
N ARG A 182 -15.83 6.04 0.84
CA ARG A 182 -16.79 5.11 0.25
C ARG A 182 -16.07 4.00 -0.52
N GLU A 183 -15.11 4.36 -1.36
CA GLU A 183 -14.29 3.39 -2.11
C GLU A 183 -13.48 2.51 -1.16
N SER A 184 -12.91 3.07 -0.08
CA SER A 184 -12.20 2.27 0.95
C SER A 184 -13.11 1.22 1.57
N MET A 185 -14.35 1.59 1.91
CA MET A 185 -15.33 0.65 2.46
C MET A 185 -15.78 -0.41 1.44
N GLU A 186 -15.96 -0.03 0.17
CA GLU A 186 -16.31 -0.95 -0.91
C GLU A 186 -15.16 -1.94 -1.17
N SER A 187 -13.92 -1.47 -1.19
CA SER A 187 -12.70 -2.29 -1.32
C SER A 187 -12.57 -3.30 -0.18
N LEU A 188 -12.82 -2.89 1.07
CA LEU A 188 -12.82 -3.79 2.22
C LEU A 188 -13.91 -4.88 2.08
N ARG A 189 -15.12 -4.53 1.65
CA ARG A 189 -16.21 -5.50 1.42
C ARG A 189 -15.88 -6.47 0.27
N LYS A 190 -15.24 -5.94 -0.80
CA LYS A 190 -14.75 -6.76 -1.92
C LYS A 190 -13.73 -7.78 -1.43
N LEU A 191 -12.73 -7.38 -0.66
CA LEU A 191 -11.75 -8.29 -0.06
C LEU A 191 -12.42 -9.33 0.86
N ALA A 192 -13.38 -8.92 1.69
CA ALA A 192 -14.13 -9.84 2.55
C ALA A 192 -14.96 -10.90 1.79
N SER A 193 -15.40 -10.57 0.58
CA SER A 193 -16.22 -11.45 -0.26
C SER A 193 -15.42 -12.50 -1.05
N MET A 194 -14.09 -12.39 -1.06
CA MET A 194 -13.20 -13.31 -1.77
C MET A 194 -13.19 -14.69 -1.11
N LYS A 195 -13.81 -15.70 -1.75
CA LYS A 195 -14.00 -17.04 -1.17
C LYS A 195 -12.72 -17.88 -1.14
N ASP A 196 -11.84 -17.66 -2.13
CA ASP A 196 -10.64 -18.49 -2.34
C ASP A 196 -9.38 -17.83 -1.75
N VAL A 197 -9.53 -17.06 -0.68
CA VAL A 197 -8.43 -16.39 0.03
C VAL A 197 -8.28 -16.96 1.43
N ASP A 198 -7.14 -17.57 1.69
CA ASP A 198 -6.76 -18.13 2.99
C ASP A 198 -5.76 -17.24 3.74
N THR A 199 -5.15 -16.30 3.03
CA THR A 199 -4.14 -15.40 3.63
C THR A 199 -4.21 -14.01 3.00
N ILE A 200 -4.19 -12.97 3.85
CA ILE A 200 -4.02 -11.57 3.44
C ILE A 200 -2.66 -11.06 3.89
N TYR A 201 -1.97 -10.40 2.99
CA TYR A 201 -0.67 -9.77 3.17
C TYR A 201 -0.78 -8.23 3.06
N PRO A 202 -0.98 -7.49 4.16
CA PRO A 202 -1.01 -6.04 4.17
C PRO A 202 0.41 -5.46 4.27
N ALA A 203 0.59 -4.20 3.87
CA ALA A 203 1.91 -3.56 3.90
C ALA A 203 2.31 -3.05 5.30
N TRP A 204 1.35 -2.76 6.20
CA TRP A 204 1.61 -2.11 7.49
C TRP A 204 1.28 -2.95 8.73
N ASP A 205 0.80 -4.16 8.55
CA ASP A 205 0.42 -5.02 9.67
C ASP A 205 0.88 -6.45 9.41
N LYS A 206 0.68 -7.32 10.40
CA LYS A 206 0.98 -8.74 10.26
C LYS A 206 0.11 -9.40 9.21
N THR A 207 0.58 -10.52 8.70
CA THR A 207 -0.20 -11.42 7.85
C THR A 207 -1.44 -11.95 8.59
N TYR A 208 -2.60 -11.97 7.91
CA TYR A 208 -3.86 -12.50 8.43
C TYR A 208 -4.22 -13.82 7.76
N LYS A 209 -4.46 -14.85 8.57
CA LYS A 209 -4.98 -16.13 8.11
C LYS A 209 -6.50 -16.12 8.06
N LYS A 210 -7.09 -17.07 7.34
CA LYS A 210 -8.52 -17.17 7.03
C LYS A 210 -9.46 -16.82 8.21
N GLU A 211 -9.14 -17.37 9.37
CA GLU A 211 -9.95 -17.18 10.58
C GLU A 211 -9.94 -15.74 11.11
N GLN A 212 -8.91 -14.97 10.73
CA GLN A 212 -8.68 -13.60 11.19
C GLN A 212 -9.20 -12.57 10.18
N ILE A 213 -9.36 -12.94 8.89
CA ILE A 213 -9.66 -12.02 7.79
C ILE A 213 -10.95 -11.26 8.05
N THR A 214 -12.04 -11.97 8.32
CA THR A 214 -13.35 -11.36 8.57
C THR A 214 -13.32 -10.40 9.78
N TYR A 215 -12.65 -10.82 10.86
CA TYR A 215 -12.49 -9.96 12.04
C TYR A 215 -11.73 -8.66 11.68
N LYS A 216 -10.59 -8.79 10.99
CA LYS A 216 -9.75 -7.63 10.65
C LYS A 216 -10.45 -6.66 9.70
N ILE A 217 -11.16 -7.17 8.70
CA ILE A 217 -11.92 -6.33 7.79
C ILE A 217 -13.07 -5.63 8.52
N ASN A 218 -13.78 -6.31 9.41
CA ASN A 218 -14.83 -5.69 10.23
C ASN A 218 -14.26 -4.62 11.16
N GLU A 219 -13.09 -4.85 11.78
CA GLU A 219 -12.38 -3.84 12.58
C GLU A 219 -12.04 -2.59 11.75
N ALA A 220 -11.54 -2.77 10.52
CA ALA A 220 -11.25 -1.68 9.60
C ALA A 220 -12.51 -0.90 9.17
N LEU A 221 -13.59 -1.59 8.83
CA LEU A 221 -14.88 -0.98 8.51
C LEU A 221 -15.44 -0.17 9.70
N GLU A 222 -15.30 -0.68 10.90
CA GLU A 222 -15.75 0.01 12.12
C GLU A 222 -14.90 1.23 12.43
N LEU A 223 -13.58 1.17 12.18
CA LEU A 223 -12.69 2.32 12.30
C LEU A 223 -13.14 3.46 11.36
N ILE A 224 -13.44 3.15 10.09
CA ILE A 224 -13.90 4.14 9.11
C ILE A 224 -15.24 4.76 9.56
N ARG A 225 -16.21 3.95 9.97
CA ARG A 225 -17.52 4.41 10.47
C ARG A 225 -17.38 5.32 11.68
N THR A 226 -16.58 4.88 12.66
CA THR A 226 -16.33 5.64 13.89
C THR A 226 -15.72 7.00 13.58
N LEU A 227 -14.76 7.05 12.66
CA LEU A 227 -14.14 8.31 12.23
C LEU A 227 -15.18 9.22 11.54
N LYS A 228 -15.98 8.69 10.61
CA LYS A 228 -17.07 9.43 9.94
C LYS A 228 -18.07 10.05 10.92
N GLU A 229 -18.50 9.28 11.92
CA GLU A 229 -19.39 9.79 12.95
C GLU A 229 -18.77 10.96 13.73
N LYS A 230 -17.49 10.84 14.08
CA LYS A 230 -16.77 11.92 14.77
C LYS A 230 -16.60 13.16 13.91
N VAL A 231 -16.25 12.98 12.62
CA VAL A 231 -16.20 14.06 11.63
C VAL A 231 -17.55 14.75 11.53
N ASN A 232 -18.63 14.04 11.33
CA ASN A 232 -19.99 14.60 11.22
C ASN A 232 -20.41 15.39 12.48
N LYS A 233 -20.09 14.89 13.67
CA LYS A 233 -20.35 15.61 14.93
C LYS A 233 -19.47 16.86 15.06
N SER A 234 -18.27 16.86 14.53
CA SER A 234 -17.34 18.01 14.59
C SER A 234 -17.68 19.08 13.55
N LYS A 235 -18.19 18.69 12.37
CA LYS A 235 -18.75 19.63 11.35
C LYS A 235 -19.88 20.50 11.88
N MET A 236 -20.58 20.09 12.92
CA MET A 236 -21.61 20.91 13.58
C MET A 236 -21.01 22.00 14.47
N GLN A 237 -19.73 21.95 14.77
CA GLN A 237 -19.03 22.87 15.70
C GLN A 237 -18.00 23.75 15.00
N ALA A 238 -17.53 23.35 13.84
CA ALA A 238 -16.50 24.06 13.07
C ALA A 238 -16.68 23.83 11.57
N THR A 239 -16.10 24.72 10.76
CA THR A 239 -16.08 24.64 9.28
C THR A 239 -14.68 24.43 8.73
N GLU A 240 -13.66 24.86 9.46
CA GLU A 240 -12.26 24.76 9.04
C GLU A 240 -11.75 23.33 9.28
N ILE A 241 -11.06 22.76 8.28
CA ILE A 241 -10.61 21.36 8.28
C ILE A 241 -9.67 21.08 9.46
N GLU A 242 -8.75 21.99 9.75
CA GLU A 242 -7.81 21.90 10.86
C GLU A 242 -8.53 21.81 12.20
N THR A 243 -9.50 22.68 12.41
CA THR A 243 -10.32 22.69 13.65
C THR A 243 -11.15 21.40 13.77
N ILE A 244 -11.71 20.92 12.67
CA ILE A 244 -12.45 19.65 12.68
C ILE A 244 -11.50 18.50 13.00
N ALA A 245 -10.30 18.46 12.43
CA ALA A 245 -9.29 17.44 12.72
C ALA A 245 -8.88 17.47 14.20
N GLU A 246 -8.68 18.64 14.79
CA GLU A 246 -8.41 18.81 16.24
C GLU A 246 -9.54 18.20 17.10
N LEU A 247 -10.78 18.57 16.82
CA LEU A 247 -11.95 18.05 17.53
C LEU A 247 -12.11 16.53 17.38
N VAL A 248 -11.78 16.00 16.20
CA VAL A 248 -11.81 14.55 15.96
C VAL A 248 -10.71 13.85 16.76
N CYS A 249 -9.48 14.38 16.74
CA CYS A 249 -8.37 13.82 17.53
C CYS A 249 -8.64 13.85 19.03
N GLU A 250 -9.21 14.94 19.55
CA GLU A 250 -9.64 15.03 20.95
C GLU A 250 -10.64 13.92 21.30
N LYS A 251 -11.69 13.78 20.47
CA LYS A 251 -12.73 12.74 20.66
C LYS A 251 -12.23 11.30 20.47
N MET A 252 -11.11 11.12 19.78
CA MET A 252 -10.45 9.82 19.59
C MET A 252 -9.36 9.54 20.61
N GLY A 253 -8.85 10.55 21.29
CA GLY A 253 -7.68 10.43 22.17
C GLY A 253 -6.38 10.21 21.39
N THR A 254 -6.24 10.77 20.17
CA THR A 254 -5.12 10.57 19.26
C THR A 254 -4.51 11.91 18.79
N PRO A 255 -4.03 12.77 19.72
CA PRO A 255 -3.52 14.09 19.36
C PRO A 255 -2.30 14.05 18.43
N GLU A 256 -1.55 12.95 18.43
CA GLU A 256 -0.39 12.72 17.57
C GLU A 256 -0.74 12.67 16.07
N PHE A 257 -1.98 12.33 15.71
CA PHE A 257 -2.42 12.29 14.31
C PHE A 257 -2.38 13.66 13.64
N LEU A 258 -2.55 14.74 14.40
CA LEU A 258 -2.47 16.12 13.89
C LEU A 258 -1.08 16.49 13.36
N LYS A 259 -0.04 15.77 13.77
CA LYS A 259 1.32 15.97 13.28
C LYS A 259 1.53 15.48 11.85
N ASN A 260 0.58 14.72 11.31
CA ASN A 260 0.65 14.19 9.95
C ASN A 260 -0.33 14.92 9.03
N PRO A 261 0.14 15.62 7.99
CA PRO A 261 -0.73 16.35 7.06
C PRO A 261 -1.71 15.45 6.31
N LEU A 262 -1.44 14.15 6.22
CA LEU A 262 -2.32 13.19 5.57
C LEU A 262 -3.60 12.92 6.36
N PHE A 263 -3.58 13.13 7.68
CA PHE A 263 -4.79 13.00 8.49
C PHE A 263 -5.82 14.07 8.13
N CYS A 264 -5.39 15.33 7.97
CA CYS A 264 -6.29 16.39 7.52
C CYS A 264 -6.92 16.08 6.16
N ARG A 265 -6.16 15.49 5.22
CA ARG A 265 -6.70 15.04 3.92
C ARG A 265 -7.73 13.93 4.06
N THR A 266 -7.53 13.01 4.98
CA THR A 266 -8.52 11.97 5.29
C THR A 266 -9.81 12.61 5.83
N ILE A 267 -9.70 13.59 6.74
CA ILE A 267 -10.86 14.33 7.25
C ILE A 267 -11.57 15.09 6.11
N GLU A 268 -10.78 15.78 5.25
CA GLU A 268 -11.32 16.49 4.08
C GLU A 268 -12.11 15.56 3.16
N SER A 269 -11.58 14.37 2.85
CA SER A 269 -12.26 13.40 2.00
C SER A 269 -13.62 12.96 2.57
N MET A 270 -13.74 12.93 3.90
CA MET A 270 -15.00 12.61 4.60
C MET A 270 -15.98 13.78 4.67
N MET A 271 -15.55 14.99 4.31
CA MET A 271 -16.41 16.18 4.30
C MET A 271 -17.08 16.41 2.95
N LEU A 272 -16.54 15.85 1.87
CA LEU A 272 -17.01 16.07 0.50
C LEU A 272 -18.31 15.32 0.14
N GLU A 273 -18.85 14.54 1.05
CA GLU A 273 -20.15 13.87 0.96
C GLU A 273 -21.14 14.59 1.93
#